data_65a4126d73297391f91f3d16d40af89c
#
_entry.id   65a4126d73297391f91f3d16d40af89c
#
_cell.length_a   1.000
_cell.length_b   1.000
_cell.length_c   1.000
_cell.angle_alpha   90.00
_cell.angle_beta   90.00
_cell.angle_gamma   90.00
#
_symmetry.space_group_name_H-M   'P 1'
#
loop_
_entity.id
_entity.type
_entity.pdbx_description
1 polymer ?
#
loop_
_entity_poly.entity_id
_entity_poly.type
_entity_poly.pdbx_seq_one_letter_code
_entity_poly.pdbx_strand_id
1 'polypeptide(L)'
;MTIPDKKFPPDHPAQTAETDWRKVREYLDPKYGYGVWPGCCHMVPNHAMVIAAILLGGDDFQKSINIAASAAWDTDCNAGNVGAFNGIRLGIDGINAGADFRTPVADMMYVVTSDGGSVVSDAVIESKKILNAAAHLTGESVEISKERYTFEFPGSLQGFLPCEFDHGCKSKVDVHNKNESSNENALVISCECVADGVTANVSTQTFIDFSKVALNFSTVASPTLYSSQIVKTKASVDTEQEVFLTPYILYYDIDNQSQVIYGEPQKLEKQIKEFNWKVPDTKGMPIYKLGYQISSVKRFAGNVMIHSVNWDGAPSEFAQRGMLMNSIWNTNPLWLAGFASSA
;
A
#
# COMPACT_ATOMS: atom_id res chain seq x y z
N MET A 1 -22.00 30.79 -2.46
CA MET A 1 -22.31 30.87 -3.91
C MET A 1 -23.66 30.18 -4.08
N THR A 2 -24.75 30.91 -4.15
CA THR A 2 -26.10 30.35 -4.34
C THR A 2 -26.25 29.97 -5.80
N ILE A 3 -26.47 28.71 -6.07
CA ILE A 3 -26.81 28.21 -7.41
C ILE A 3 -28.18 28.80 -7.75
N PRO A 4 -28.34 29.48 -8.92
CA PRO A 4 -29.65 30.01 -9.29
C PRO A 4 -30.65 28.85 -9.42
N ASP A 5 -31.92 29.08 -9.00
CA ASP A 5 -33.04 28.14 -9.18
C ASP A 5 -33.18 27.75 -10.67
N LYS A 6 -32.41 26.76 -11.12
CA LYS A 6 -32.70 26.12 -12.40
C LYS A 6 -33.89 25.20 -12.19
N LYS A 7 -35.02 25.55 -12.78
CA LYS A 7 -36.17 24.64 -12.88
C LYS A 7 -35.74 23.43 -13.72
N PHE A 8 -35.50 22.31 -13.08
CA PHE A 8 -35.27 21.05 -13.78
C PHE A 8 -36.57 20.55 -14.45
N PRO A 9 -36.48 19.76 -15.52
CA PRO A 9 -37.64 19.08 -16.08
C PRO A 9 -38.38 18.27 -15.02
N PRO A 10 -39.72 18.04 -15.15
CA PRO A 10 -40.50 17.33 -14.14
C PRO A 10 -40.01 15.88 -13.85
N ASP A 11 -39.35 15.26 -14.81
CA ASP A 11 -38.76 13.91 -14.75
C ASP A 11 -37.31 13.88 -14.27
N HIS A 12 -36.78 15.06 -13.90
CA HIS A 12 -35.39 15.14 -13.46
C HIS A 12 -35.22 14.47 -12.08
N PRO A 13 -34.23 13.56 -11.88
CA PRO A 13 -34.00 12.85 -10.62
C PRO A 13 -33.92 13.75 -9.38
N ALA A 14 -33.41 14.96 -9.51
CA ALA A 14 -33.33 15.92 -8.42
C ALA A 14 -34.71 16.40 -7.93
N GLN A 15 -35.77 16.29 -8.74
CA GLN A 15 -37.15 16.64 -8.34
C GLN A 15 -37.92 15.48 -7.71
N THR A 16 -37.53 14.23 -8.05
CA THR A 16 -38.21 13.02 -7.59
C THR A 16 -37.60 12.46 -6.31
N ALA A 17 -36.56 13.07 -5.76
CA ALA A 17 -35.75 12.53 -4.66
C ALA A 17 -35.34 11.06 -4.91
N GLU A 18 -35.00 10.73 -6.17
CA GLU A 18 -34.61 9.39 -6.56
C GLU A 18 -33.37 8.95 -5.79
N THR A 19 -33.47 7.80 -5.15
CA THR A 19 -32.40 7.21 -4.35
C THR A 19 -31.74 5.99 -5.01
N ASP A 20 -32.35 5.46 -6.07
CA ASP A 20 -31.80 4.37 -6.84
C ASP A 20 -30.87 4.91 -7.94
N TRP A 21 -29.57 4.68 -7.76
CA TRP A 21 -28.54 5.12 -8.69
C TRP A 21 -28.74 4.55 -10.12
N ARG A 22 -29.40 3.41 -10.25
CA ARG A 22 -29.66 2.76 -11.56
C ARG A 22 -30.59 3.63 -12.40
N LYS A 23 -31.63 4.18 -11.80
CA LYS A 23 -32.55 5.11 -12.48
C LYS A 23 -31.85 6.44 -12.82
N VAL A 24 -30.98 6.92 -11.94
CA VAL A 24 -30.16 8.10 -12.24
C VAL A 24 -29.24 7.79 -13.44
N ARG A 25 -28.62 6.61 -13.46
CA ARG A 25 -27.79 6.14 -14.58
C ARG A 25 -28.58 6.05 -15.88
N GLU A 26 -29.79 5.46 -15.85
CA GLU A 26 -30.68 5.36 -17.01
C GLU A 26 -31.10 6.72 -17.55
N TYR A 27 -31.34 7.70 -16.68
CA TYR A 27 -31.64 9.08 -17.07
C TYR A 27 -30.45 9.78 -17.73
N LEU A 28 -29.24 9.52 -17.24
CA LEU A 28 -28.01 10.14 -17.76
C LEU A 28 -27.55 9.54 -19.08
N ASP A 29 -27.77 8.24 -19.30
CA ASP A 29 -27.21 7.51 -20.45
C ASP A 29 -27.56 8.10 -21.82
N PRO A 30 -28.83 8.42 -22.14
CA PRO A 30 -29.18 8.99 -23.44
C PRO A 30 -28.58 10.38 -23.73
N LYS A 31 -28.16 11.08 -22.68
CA LYS A 31 -27.66 12.47 -22.78
C LYS A 31 -26.16 12.55 -22.65
N TYR A 32 -25.58 11.74 -21.77
CA TYR A 32 -24.20 11.83 -21.35
C TYR A 32 -23.42 10.52 -21.43
N GLY A 33 -24.07 9.42 -21.84
CA GLY A 33 -23.44 8.11 -21.91
C GLY A 33 -22.39 7.99 -23.01
N TYR A 34 -21.67 6.88 -23.00
CA TYR A 34 -20.62 6.59 -23.98
C TYR A 34 -21.16 6.43 -25.42
N GLY A 35 -22.48 6.23 -25.61
CA GLY A 35 -23.12 6.31 -26.92
C GLY A 35 -23.17 7.72 -27.52
N VAL A 36 -23.14 8.75 -26.66
CA VAL A 36 -23.14 10.17 -27.05
C VAL A 36 -21.75 10.75 -26.97
N TRP A 37 -21.00 10.38 -25.94
CA TRP A 37 -19.62 10.81 -25.67
C TRP A 37 -18.71 9.58 -25.71
N PRO A 38 -18.28 9.15 -26.90
CA PRO A 38 -17.55 7.90 -27.05
C PRO A 38 -16.14 7.97 -26.46
N GLY A 39 -15.69 6.85 -25.91
CA GLY A 39 -14.36 6.69 -25.29
C GLY A 39 -14.42 5.79 -24.08
N CYS A 40 -13.32 5.20 -23.71
CA CYS A 40 -13.24 4.31 -22.54
C CYS A 40 -13.21 5.07 -21.19
N CYS A 41 -12.78 6.34 -21.21
CA CYS A 41 -12.61 7.17 -20.00
C CYS A 41 -13.10 8.60 -20.24
N HIS A 42 -14.25 8.75 -20.93
CA HIS A 42 -14.72 10.09 -21.26
C HIS A 42 -15.21 10.84 -20.02
N MET A 43 -14.67 12.06 -19.81
CA MET A 43 -14.89 12.83 -18.59
C MET A 43 -16.36 13.16 -18.30
N VAL A 44 -17.18 13.42 -19.32
CA VAL A 44 -18.57 13.85 -19.13
C VAL A 44 -19.42 12.79 -18.44
N PRO A 45 -19.51 11.53 -18.94
CA PRO A 45 -20.23 10.48 -18.23
C PRO A 45 -19.60 10.09 -16.89
N ASN A 46 -18.25 10.03 -16.85
CA ASN A 46 -17.51 9.68 -15.63
C ASN A 46 -17.81 10.69 -14.51
N HIS A 47 -17.67 11.97 -14.80
CA HIS A 47 -17.95 13.05 -13.82
C HIS A 47 -19.41 13.03 -13.34
N ALA A 48 -20.37 12.76 -14.23
CA ALA A 48 -21.77 12.65 -13.86
C ALA A 48 -22.01 11.53 -12.83
N MET A 49 -21.31 10.38 -13.00
CA MET A 49 -21.42 9.27 -12.04
C MET A 49 -20.68 9.52 -10.73
N VAL A 50 -19.55 10.22 -10.75
CA VAL A 50 -18.87 10.66 -9.52
C VAL A 50 -19.80 11.54 -8.69
N ILE A 51 -20.42 12.54 -9.30
CA ILE A 51 -21.39 13.44 -8.61
C ILE A 51 -22.60 12.63 -8.10
N ALA A 52 -23.16 11.75 -8.93
CA ALA A 52 -24.29 10.90 -8.51
C ALA A 52 -23.93 10.01 -7.32
N ALA A 53 -22.76 9.39 -7.32
CA ALA A 53 -22.30 8.53 -6.24
C ALA A 53 -22.11 9.30 -4.92
N ILE A 54 -21.55 10.51 -4.98
CA ILE A 54 -21.38 11.38 -3.79
C ILE A 54 -22.75 11.80 -3.23
N LEU A 55 -23.65 12.25 -4.10
CA LEU A 55 -24.97 12.75 -3.68
C LEU A 55 -25.87 11.64 -3.12
N LEU A 56 -25.90 10.47 -3.78
CA LEU A 56 -26.74 9.34 -3.38
C LEU A 56 -26.15 8.54 -2.21
N GLY A 57 -24.82 8.53 -2.10
CA GLY A 57 -24.11 7.93 -0.97
C GLY A 57 -24.24 8.74 0.32
N GLY A 58 -24.28 10.06 0.21
CA GLY A 58 -24.33 10.94 1.37
C GLY A 58 -23.11 10.76 2.28
N ASP A 59 -23.35 10.57 3.57
CA ASP A 59 -22.29 10.37 4.58
C ASP A 59 -21.90 8.89 4.74
N ASP A 60 -22.37 8.01 3.87
CA ASP A 60 -22.00 6.60 3.84
C ASP A 60 -20.89 6.37 2.80
N PHE A 61 -19.64 6.22 3.30
CA PHE A 61 -18.47 5.99 2.47
C PHE A 61 -18.63 4.73 1.61
N GLN A 62 -19.01 3.61 2.24
CA GLN A 62 -19.17 2.32 1.54
C GLN A 62 -20.23 2.40 0.44
N LYS A 63 -21.38 3.01 0.72
CA LYS A 63 -22.45 3.18 -0.27
C LYS A 63 -21.98 3.99 -1.47
N SER A 64 -21.26 5.09 -1.22
CA SER A 64 -20.72 5.95 -2.27
C SER A 64 -19.76 5.18 -3.18
N ILE A 65 -18.82 4.41 -2.60
CA ILE A 65 -17.88 3.57 -3.34
C ILE A 65 -18.61 2.49 -4.14
N ASN A 66 -19.57 1.81 -3.52
CA ASN A 66 -20.36 0.75 -4.19
C ASN A 66 -21.11 1.29 -5.41
N ILE A 67 -21.69 2.49 -5.32
CA ILE A 67 -22.36 3.13 -6.46
C ILE A 67 -21.36 3.40 -7.57
N ALA A 68 -20.24 4.06 -7.27
CA ALA A 68 -19.23 4.41 -8.27
C ALA A 68 -18.61 3.18 -8.93
N ALA A 69 -18.30 2.14 -8.15
CA ALA A 69 -17.71 0.90 -8.63
C ALA A 69 -18.67 -0.01 -9.40
N SER A 70 -19.98 0.24 -9.34
CA SER A 70 -20.99 -0.61 -9.97
C SER A 70 -21.71 0.05 -11.16
N ALA A 71 -21.55 1.37 -11.34
CA ALA A 71 -22.38 2.14 -12.26
C ALA A 71 -21.90 2.13 -13.73
N ALA A 72 -20.86 1.39 -14.06
CA ALA A 72 -20.12 1.44 -15.33
C ALA A 72 -19.52 2.84 -15.64
N TRP A 73 -19.00 3.05 -16.85
CA TRP A 73 -18.33 4.28 -17.24
C TRP A 73 -17.07 4.57 -16.42
N ASP A 74 -16.10 3.66 -16.51
CA ASP A 74 -14.80 3.81 -15.85
C ASP A 74 -14.89 3.72 -14.31
N THR A 75 -15.32 2.57 -13.85
CA THR A 75 -15.71 2.35 -12.44
C THR A 75 -14.53 2.46 -11.46
N ASP A 76 -13.34 2.08 -11.85
CA ASP A 76 -12.12 2.17 -11.04
C ASP A 76 -11.69 3.62 -10.81
N CYS A 77 -11.58 4.43 -11.88
CA CYS A 77 -11.27 5.84 -11.76
C CYS A 77 -12.36 6.60 -10.99
N ASN A 78 -13.63 6.31 -11.26
CA ASN A 78 -14.74 6.96 -10.57
C ASN A 78 -14.76 6.61 -9.08
N ALA A 79 -14.54 5.34 -8.72
CA ALA A 79 -14.46 4.93 -7.32
C ALA A 79 -13.25 5.56 -6.61
N GLY A 80 -12.11 5.67 -7.29
CA GLY A 80 -10.94 6.37 -6.78
C GLY A 80 -11.23 7.86 -6.48
N ASN A 81 -11.88 8.57 -7.41
CA ASN A 81 -12.27 9.97 -7.21
C ASN A 81 -13.28 10.15 -6.06
N VAL A 82 -14.30 9.29 -5.99
CA VAL A 82 -15.30 9.31 -4.91
C VAL A 82 -14.65 9.00 -3.57
N GLY A 83 -13.75 8.01 -3.55
CA GLY A 83 -13.01 7.61 -2.35
C GLY A 83 -12.13 8.74 -1.83
N ALA A 84 -11.37 9.40 -2.69
CA ALA A 84 -10.53 10.53 -2.32
C ALA A 84 -11.38 11.70 -1.76
N PHE A 85 -12.47 12.06 -2.45
CA PHE A 85 -13.33 13.15 -2.04
C PHE A 85 -14.04 12.89 -0.70
N ASN A 86 -14.67 11.72 -0.55
CA ASN A 86 -15.36 11.34 0.67
C ASN A 86 -14.37 11.01 1.81
N GLY A 87 -13.17 10.52 1.50
CA GLY A 87 -12.11 10.33 2.49
C GLY A 87 -11.71 11.64 3.17
N ILE A 88 -11.54 12.72 2.41
CA ILE A 88 -11.26 14.06 2.96
C ILE A 88 -12.46 14.57 3.77
N ARG A 89 -13.68 14.37 3.26
CA ARG A 89 -14.91 14.86 3.87
C ARG A 89 -15.30 14.13 5.15
N LEU A 90 -15.17 12.83 5.20
CA LEU A 90 -15.62 11.96 6.29
C LEU A 90 -14.49 11.54 7.25
N GLY A 91 -13.24 11.72 6.83
CA GLY A 91 -12.09 11.32 7.61
C GLY A 91 -11.92 9.80 7.74
N ILE A 92 -10.96 9.40 8.55
CA ILE A 92 -10.61 7.98 8.74
C ILE A 92 -11.75 7.19 9.39
N ASP A 93 -12.51 7.80 10.27
CA ASP A 93 -13.66 7.17 10.94
C ASP A 93 -14.76 6.84 9.92
N GLY A 94 -15.03 7.74 8.98
CA GLY A 94 -15.99 7.48 7.90
C GLY A 94 -15.53 6.38 6.95
N ILE A 95 -14.24 6.32 6.62
CA ILE A 95 -13.67 5.25 5.81
C ILE A 95 -13.82 3.88 6.51
N ASN A 96 -13.59 3.83 7.81
CA ASN A 96 -13.63 2.60 8.61
C ASN A 96 -15.05 2.22 9.10
N ALA A 97 -16.07 3.05 8.86
CA ALA A 97 -17.43 2.81 9.36
C ALA A 97 -18.17 1.65 8.66
N GLY A 98 -17.69 1.20 7.51
CA GLY A 98 -18.31 0.16 6.69
C GLY A 98 -17.41 -1.05 6.46
N ALA A 99 -17.41 -1.55 5.21
CA ALA A 99 -16.53 -2.63 4.81
C ALA A 99 -15.05 -2.23 4.92
N ASP A 100 -14.22 -3.19 5.27
CA ASP A 100 -12.78 -2.99 5.30
C ASP A 100 -12.20 -2.96 3.88
N PHE A 101 -11.92 -1.77 3.38
CA PHE A 101 -11.25 -1.54 2.09
C PHE A 101 -9.73 -1.46 2.20
N ARG A 102 -9.16 -1.46 3.41
CA ARG A 102 -7.76 -1.16 3.67
C ARG A 102 -6.91 -2.40 3.95
N THR A 103 -7.33 -3.24 4.90
CA THR A 103 -6.57 -4.43 5.31
C THR A 103 -6.26 -5.40 4.16
N PRO A 104 -7.19 -5.71 3.21
CA PRO A 104 -6.90 -6.64 2.13
C PRO A 104 -5.75 -6.21 1.21
N VAL A 105 -5.50 -4.91 1.07
CA VAL A 105 -4.40 -4.33 0.28
C VAL A 105 -3.29 -3.75 1.16
N ALA A 106 -3.44 -3.81 2.48
CA ALA A 106 -2.51 -3.27 3.48
C ALA A 106 -2.15 -1.80 3.24
N ASP A 107 -3.09 -1.00 2.76
CA ASP A 107 -2.91 0.40 2.30
C ASP A 107 -1.87 0.57 1.17
N MET A 108 -1.35 -0.51 0.62
CA MET A 108 -0.32 -0.48 -0.42
C MET A 108 -0.90 -0.08 -1.78
N MET A 109 -0.12 0.64 -2.56
CA MET A 109 -0.45 1.00 -3.93
C MET A 109 0.78 1.03 -4.82
N TYR A 110 0.55 0.88 -6.13
CA TYR A 110 1.55 1.20 -7.14
C TYR A 110 1.24 2.58 -7.72
N VAL A 111 2.18 3.50 -7.58
CA VAL A 111 2.08 4.87 -8.09
C VAL A 111 3.04 5.03 -9.25
N VAL A 112 2.51 5.15 -10.46
CA VAL A 112 3.34 5.42 -11.65
C VAL A 112 3.80 6.87 -11.60
N THR A 113 5.10 7.07 -11.43
CA THR A 113 5.73 8.38 -11.34
C THR A 113 6.86 8.50 -12.35
N SER A 114 7.38 9.72 -12.56
CA SER A 114 8.62 9.95 -13.31
C SER A 114 9.85 9.41 -12.53
N ASP A 115 9.72 9.20 -11.24
CA ASP A 115 10.68 8.54 -10.36
C ASP A 115 10.29 7.09 -10.16
N GLY A 116 10.89 6.18 -10.91
CA GLY A 116 10.63 4.75 -10.84
C GLY A 116 10.89 4.13 -9.46
N GLY A 117 11.74 4.72 -8.63
CA GLY A 117 12.03 4.28 -7.26
C GLY A 117 10.90 4.52 -6.26
N SER A 118 9.88 5.27 -6.65
CA SER A 118 8.71 5.58 -5.81
C SER A 118 7.45 4.84 -6.23
N VAL A 119 7.54 3.86 -7.12
CA VAL A 119 6.35 3.15 -7.64
C VAL A 119 5.66 2.32 -6.56
N VAL A 120 6.40 1.62 -5.73
CA VAL A 120 5.84 0.90 -4.58
C VAL A 120 5.69 1.87 -3.43
N SER A 121 4.46 2.19 -3.08
CA SER A 121 4.09 3.16 -2.07
C SER A 121 2.93 2.66 -1.20
N ASP A 122 2.53 3.46 -0.25
CA ASP A 122 1.36 3.23 0.59
C ASP A 122 0.61 4.54 0.89
N ALA A 123 -0.61 4.43 1.41
CA ALA A 123 -1.46 5.57 1.69
C ALA A 123 -0.82 6.56 2.70
N VAL A 124 0.01 6.09 3.63
CA VAL A 124 0.70 6.93 4.61
C VAL A 124 1.79 7.77 3.93
N ILE A 125 2.63 7.13 3.11
CA ILE A 125 3.70 7.80 2.36
C ILE A 125 3.11 8.88 1.47
N GLU A 126 2.06 8.56 0.69
CA GLU A 126 1.45 9.53 -0.22
C GLU A 126 0.73 10.67 0.53
N SER A 127 0.07 10.37 1.65
CA SER A 127 -0.52 11.40 2.51
C SER A 127 0.54 12.35 3.08
N LYS A 128 1.68 11.84 3.51
CA LYS A 128 2.82 12.65 3.98
C LYS A 128 3.37 13.56 2.88
N LYS A 129 3.49 13.06 1.64
CA LYS A 129 3.91 13.88 0.49
C LYS A 129 2.93 15.04 0.23
N ILE A 130 1.63 14.74 0.25
CA ILE A 130 0.57 15.76 0.03
C ILE A 130 0.60 16.81 1.17
N LEU A 131 0.68 16.39 2.43
CA LEU A 131 0.75 17.29 3.57
C LEU A 131 1.99 18.18 3.51
N ASN A 132 3.15 17.62 3.15
CA ASN A 132 4.38 18.38 3.00
C ASN A 132 4.27 19.42 1.87
N ALA A 133 3.68 19.04 0.74
CA ALA A 133 3.44 19.97 -0.37
C ALA A 133 2.48 21.09 0.02
N ALA A 134 1.39 20.77 0.73
CA ALA A 134 0.44 21.75 1.23
C ALA A 134 1.08 22.74 2.21
N ALA A 135 1.84 22.23 3.18
CA ALA A 135 2.57 23.06 4.15
C ALA A 135 3.55 24.02 3.45
N HIS A 136 4.26 23.51 2.44
CA HIS A 136 5.17 24.36 1.66
C HIS A 136 4.43 25.48 0.92
N LEU A 137 3.26 25.20 0.36
CA LEU A 137 2.44 26.19 -0.36
C LEU A 137 1.83 27.24 0.58
N THR A 138 1.46 26.86 1.80
CA THR A 138 0.86 27.76 2.79
C THR A 138 1.89 28.51 3.65
N GLY A 139 3.16 28.13 3.57
CA GLY A 139 4.22 28.66 4.44
C GLY A 139 4.14 28.15 5.87
N GLU A 140 3.38 27.10 6.12
CA GLU A 140 3.29 26.42 7.42
C GLU A 140 4.40 25.39 7.57
N SER A 141 4.80 25.10 8.80
CA SER A 141 5.70 24.00 9.10
C SER A 141 4.94 22.83 9.67
N VAL A 142 5.04 21.67 9.04
CA VAL A 142 4.48 20.41 9.54
C VAL A 142 5.65 19.49 9.87
N GLU A 143 5.69 19.00 11.10
CA GLU A 143 6.67 18.00 11.49
C GLU A 143 6.20 16.62 10.97
N ILE A 144 6.85 16.15 9.92
CA ILE A 144 6.55 14.86 9.31
C ILE A 144 7.75 13.94 9.53
N SER A 145 7.51 12.75 10.09
CA SER A 145 8.57 11.74 10.24
C SER A 145 9.20 11.42 8.89
N LYS A 146 10.53 11.37 8.85
CA LYS A 146 11.31 10.96 7.68
C LYS A 146 11.45 9.44 7.56
N GLU A 147 11.05 8.70 8.58
CA GLU A 147 11.04 7.24 8.54
C GLU A 147 9.98 6.75 7.55
N ARG A 148 10.30 5.70 6.80
CA ARG A 148 9.42 5.16 5.76
C ARG A 148 8.18 4.52 6.36
N TYR A 149 8.34 3.67 7.35
CA TYR A 149 7.25 2.96 8.02
C TYR A 149 7.22 3.35 9.49
N THR A 150 6.17 4.01 9.91
CA THR A 150 6.00 4.53 11.28
C THR A 150 4.75 4.01 11.95
N PHE A 151 3.84 3.44 11.17
CA PHE A 151 2.55 2.91 11.64
C PHE A 151 1.73 3.92 12.47
N GLU A 152 1.95 5.21 12.23
CA GLU A 152 1.37 6.31 13.03
C GLU A 152 -0.10 6.62 12.67
N PHE A 153 -0.55 6.20 11.48
CA PHE A 153 -1.96 6.39 11.11
C PHE A 153 -2.82 5.21 11.53
N PRO A 154 -4.01 5.47 12.11
CA PRO A 154 -4.90 4.42 12.59
C PRO A 154 -5.22 3.36 11.55
N GLY A 155 -5.03 2.09 11.90
CA GLY A 155 -5.32 0.94 11.03
C GLY A 155 -4.35 0.73 9.88
N SER A 156 -3.30 1.55 9.72
CA SER A 156 -2.36 1.42 8.61
C SER A 156 -1.37 0.27 8.82
N LEU A 157 -1.28 -0.61 7.84
CA LEU A 157 -0.31 -1.71 7.80
C LEU A 157 0.92 -1.37 6.96
N GLN A 158 0.87 -0.33 6.13
CA GLN A 158 1.94 0.10 5.24
C GLN A 158 2.56 -1.05 4.42
N GLY A 159 1.71 -1.91 3.87
CA GLY A 159 2.09 -3.03 3.03
C GLY A 159 2.53 -4.29 3.75
N PHE A 160 2.64 -4.30 5.09
CA PHE A 160 3.02 -5.49 5.81
C PHE A 160 1.87 -6.49 5.93
N LEU A 161 2.08 -7.69 5.40
CA LEU A 161 1.13 -8.81 5.44
C LEU A 161 1.87 -10.10 5.84
N PRO A 162 1.14 -11.12 6.32
CA PRO A 162 1.69 -12.47 6.47
C PRO A 162 2.31 -12.94 5.16
N CYS A 163 3.46 -13.57 5.23
CA CYS A 163 4.22 -14.01 4.06
C CYS A 163 4.61 -15.48 4.17
N GLU A 164 4.10 -16.27 3.23
CA GLU A 164 4.45 -17.69 3.10
C GLU A 164 5.28 -17.84 1.82
N PHE A 165 6.57 -18.16 1.94
CA PHE A 165 7.47 -18.28 0.81
C PHE A 165 8.41 -19.50 0.87
N ASP A 166 8.44 -20.20 1.98
CA ASP A 166 9.21 -21.42 2.16
C ASP A 166 8.30 -22.59 2.62
N HIS A 167 8.82 -23.81 2.59
CA HIS A 167 8.10 -25.03 2.93
C HIS A 167 8.12 -25.35 4.44
N GLY A 168 8.66 -24.49 5.28
CA GLY A 168 8.70 -24.68 6.72
C GLY A 168 7.31 -24.62 7.36
N CYS A 169 7.20 -25.18 8.57
CA CYS A 169 5.98 -25.12 9.34
C CYS A 169 5.73 -23.68 9.81
N LYS A 170 4.56 -23.14 9.50
CA LYS A 170 4.22 -21.74 9.79
C LYS A 170 3.19 -21.63 10.91
N SER A 171 3.42 -20.69 11.82
CA SER A 171 2.41 -20.22 12.72
C SER A 171 1.38 -19.39 11.97
N LYS A 172 0.13 -19.49 12.35
CA LYS A 172 -0.87 -18.52 11.92
C LYS A 172 -0.53 -17.16 12.52
N VAL A 173 -0.62 -16.14 11.70
CA VAL A 173 -0.25 -14.77 12.00
C VAL A 173 -1.41 -13.85 11.67
N ASP A 174 -1.72 -12.94 12.58
CA ASP A 174 -2.55 -11.79 12.33
C ASP A 174 -1.70 -10.53 12.41
N VAL A 175 -1.93 -9.58 11.50
CA VAL A 175 -1.19 -8.32 11.44
C VAL A 175 -2.18 -7.17 11.56
N HIS A 176 -1.98 -6.33 12.55
CA HIS A 176 -2.83 -5.15 12.76
C HIS A 176 -2.02 -3.96 13.29
N ASN A 177 -2.61 -2.79 13.23
CA ASN A 177 -1.99 -1.56 13.72
C ASN A 177 -2.43 -1.30 15.16
N LYS A 178 -1.46 -1.02 16.04
CA LYS A 178 -1.72 -0.57 17.41
C LYS A 178 -1.80 0.96 17.42
N ASN A 179 -2.97 1.51 17.19
CA ASN A 179 -3.19 2.94 17.29
C ASN A 179 -4.45 3.27 18.10
N GLU A 180 -4.72 2.49 19.13
CA GLU A 180 -5.81 2.73 20.05
C GLU A 180 -5.26 3.34 21.34
N SER A 181 -5.39 4.64 21.49
CA SER A 181 -5.29 5.37 22.76
C SER A 181 -3.93 5.42 23.48
N SER A 182 -2.85 4.88 22.94
CA SER A 182 -1.51 4.99 23.51
C SER A 182 -0.57 5.76 22.57
N ASN A 183 0.33 6.56 23.12
CA ASN A 183 1.33 7.31 22.35
C ASN A 183 2.38 6.42 21.64
N GLU A 184 2.13 5.12 21.52
CA GLU A 184 3.04 4.17 20.91
C GLU A 184 2.41 3.55 19.66
N ASN A 185 2.78 4.08 18.51
CA ASN A 185 2.39 3.50 17.22
C ASN A 185 3.22 2.23 16.95
N ALA A 186 2.59 1.18 16.49
CA ALA A 186 3.28 -0.03 16.09
C ALA A 186 2.45 -0.89 15.13
N LEU A 187 3.14 -1.62 14.28
CA LEU A 187 2.61 -2.81 13.64
C LEU A 187 2.66 -3.96 14.64
N VAL A 188 1.52 -4.53 14.98
CA VAL A 188 1.42 -5.69 15.86
C VAL A 188 1.31 -6.95 15.03
N ILE A 189 2.17 -7.90 15.33
CA ILE A 189 2.21 -9.23 14.72
C ILE A 189 1.81 -10.23 15.79
N SER A 190 0.55 -10.66 15.76
CA SER A 190 0.00 -11.64 16.69
C SER A 190 0.28 -13.06 16.18
N CYS A 191 1.05 -13.82 16.94
CA CYS A 191 1.43 -15.19 16.62
C CYS A 191 0.60 -16.18 17.45
N GLU A 192 -0.04 -17.17 16.82
CA GLU A 192 -0.80 -18.20 17.55
C GLU A 192 0.10 -19.29 18.13
N CYS A 193 1.16 -19.67 17.41
CA CYS A 193 2.08 -20.70 17.87
C CYS A 193 3.39 -20.65 17.10
N VAL A 194 4.38 -20.00 17.67
CA VAL A 194 5.77 -20.10 17.22
C VAL A 194 6.50 -21.07 18.15
N ALA A 195 7.34 -21.94 17.60
CA ALA A 195 8.09 -22.93 18.39
C ALA A 195 9.33 -23.36 17.58
N ASP A 196 10.12 -24.28 18.12
CA ASP A 196 11.22 -24.88 17.37
C ASP A 196 10.73 -25.51 16.07
N GLY A 197 11.29 -25.08 14.95
CA GLY A 197 10.86 -25.49 13.59
C GLY A 197 9.52 -24.89 13.10
N VAL A 198 8.85 -24.05 13.90
CA VAL A 198 7.60 -23.37 13.53
C VAL A 198 7.80 -21.87 13.65
N THR A 199 7.86 -21.17 12.51
CA THR A 199 8.12 -19.72 12.43
C THR A 199 6.90 -18.94 11.96
N ALA A 200 6.90 -17.64 12.18
CA ALA A 200 5.95 -16.70 11.63
C ALA A 200 6.68 -15.68 10.73
N ASN A 201 6.12 -15.36 9.59
CA ASN A 201 6.75 -14.43 8.65
C ASN A 201 5.78 -13.33 8.24
N VAL A 202 6.29 -12.10 8.19
CA VAL A 202 5.59 -10.94 7.64
C VAL A 202 6.51 -10.21 6.67
N SER A 203 5.96 -9.56 5.65
CA SER A 203 6.75 -8.76 4.71
C SER A 203 5.96 -7.64 4.08
N THR A 204 6.67 -6.62 3.62
CA THR A 204 6.16 -5.57 2.73
C THR A 204 6.90 -5.60 1.40
N GLN A 205 6.26 -5.07 0.36
CA GLN A 205 6.88 -5.01 -0.96
C GLN A 205 7.88 -3.85 -1.05
N THR A 206 8.98 -4.11 -1.72
CA THR A 206 10.01 -3.12 -2.09
C THR A 206 10.17 -2.99 -3.60
N PHE A 207 9.50 -3.85 -4.35
CA PHE A 207 9.44 -3.84 -5.80
C PHE A 207 8.14 -4.53 -6.27
N ILE A 208 7.88 -4.52 -7.57
CA ILE A 208 6.69 -5.13 -8.14
C ILE A 208 6.73 -6.66 -7.94
N ASP A 209 5.63 -7.19 -7.45
CA ASP A 209 5.38 -8.63 -7.41
C ASP A 209 4.74 -9.06 -8.75
N PHE A 210 5.54 -9.66 -9.64
CA PHE A 210 5.09 -10.04 -10.98
C PHE A 210 3.96 -11.07 -11.01
N SER A 211 3.80 -11.82 -9.94
CA SER A 211 2.68 -12.76 -9.83
C SER A 211 1.33 -12.06 -9.71
N LYS A 212 1.33 -10.78 -9.36
CA LYS A 212 0.13 -9.99 -9.04
C LYS A 212 -0.19 -8.88 -10.02
N VAL A 213 0.74 -8.57 -10.94
CA VAL A 213 0.58 -7.44 -11.87
C VAL A 213 0.09 -7.92 -13.21
N ALA A 214 -1.02 -7.37 -13.70
CA ALA A 214 -1.53 -7.62 -15.04
C ALA A 214 -0.63 -6.95 -16.10
N LEU A 215 -0.35 -7.67 -17.19
CA LEU A 215 0.53 -7.21 -18.26
C LEU A 215 -0.09 -6.12 -19.19
N ASN A 216 -1.34 -5.75 -18.99
CA ASN A 216 -2.06 -4.85 -19.89
C ASN A 216 -1.62 -3.38 -19.81
N PHE A 217 -1.00 -2.99 -18.71
CA PHE A 217 -0.48 -1.64 -18.49
C PHE A 217 0.98 -1.74 -18.06
N SER A 218 1.87 -1.17 -18.86
CA SER A 218 3.29 -1.13 -18.52
C SER A 218 3.51 -0.17 -17.35
N THR A 219 4.12 -0.67 -16.29
CA THR A 219 4.54 0.13 -15.14
C THR A 219 6.05 0.25 -15.13
N VAL A 220 6.54 1.48 -15.19
CA VAL A 220 7.97 1.75 -15.00
C VAL A 220 8.26 1.77 -13.51
N ALA A 221 9.16 0.92 -13.06
CA ALA A 221 9.49 0.76 -11.65
C ALA A 221 10.95 0.40 -11.45
N SER A 222 11.49 0.80 -10.29
CA SER A 222 12.74 0.27 -9.75
C SER A 222 12.52 -0.14 -8.29
N PRO A 223 13.35 -1.04 -7.75
CA PRO A 223 13.28 -1.38 -6.33
C PRO A 223 13.45 -0.14 -5.45
N THR A 224 12.85 -0.15 -4.26
CA THR A 224 13.03 0.90 -3.26
C THR A 224 14.09 0.52 -2.23
N LEU A 225 14.52 -0.73 -2.23
CA LEU A 225 15.57 -1.26 -1.36
C LEU A 225 16.64 -1.95 -2.22
N TYR A 226 17.90 -1.69 -1.93
CA TYR A 226 19.06 -2.18 -2.68
C TYR A 226 20.10 -2.82 -1.76
N SER A 227 20.97 -3.64 -2.35
CA SER A 227 22.15 -4.17 -1.69
C SER A 227 23.02 -3.05 -1.08
N SER A 228 23.67 -3.34 0.02
CA SER A 228 24.51 -2.45 0.85
C SER A 228 23.79 -1.36 1.64
N GLN A 229 22.53 -1.08 1.38
CA GLN A 229 21.76 -0.19 2.26
C GLN A 229 21.59 -0.80 3.64
N ILE A 230 21.37 0.03 4.65
CA ILE A 230 21.20 -0.39 6.03
C ILE A 230 19.74 -0.25 6.41
N VAL A 231 19.09 -1.38 6.66
CA VAL A 231 17.73 -1.43 7.23
C VAL A 231 17.83 -1.21 8.74
N LYS A 232 17.10 -0.22 9.23
CA LYS A 232 16.97 0.15 10.64
C LYS A 232 15.59 -0.24 11.12
N THR A 233 15.53 -1.04 12.19
CA THR A 233 14.26 -1.55 12.70
C THR A 233 14.18 -1.29 14.19
N LYS A 234 13.05 -0.73 14.65
CA LYS A 234 12.71 -0.63 16.08
C LYS A 234 11.61 -1.62 16.37
N ALA A 235 11.88 -2.55 17.30
CA ALA A 235 10.92 -3.60 17.64
C ALA A 235 10.96 -3.94 19.13
N SER A 236 9.87 -4.57 19.60
CA SER A 236 9.72 -5.09 20.95
C SER A 236 8.82 -6.32 20.95
N VAL A 237 8.71 -6.97 22.11
CA VAL A 237 7.83 -8.14 22.32
C VAL A 237 7.10 -7.99 23.65
N ASP A 238 5.92 -8.57 23.80
CA ASP A 238 5.08 -8.46 25.01
C ASP A 238 5.39 -9.50 26.11
N THR A 239 6.49 -10.24 25.98
CA THR A 239 6.87 -11.34 26.90
C THR A 239 8.32 -11.25 27.37
N GLU A 240 8.63 -11.93 28.47
CA GLU A 240 10.01 -12.20 28.91
C GLU A 240 10.63 -13.45 28.26
N GLN A 241 9.84 -14.20 27.52
CA GLN A 241 10.32 -15.37 26.80
C GLN A 241 11.29 -14.99 25.70
N GLU A 242 12.25 -15.86 25.37
CA GLU A 242 13.15 -15.62 24.24
C GLU A 242 12.40 -15.74 22.93
N VAL A 243 12.28 -14.59 22.26
CA VAL A 243 11.72 -14.45 20.92
C VAL A 243 12.73 -13.70 20.07
N PHE A 244 12.92 -14.17 18.86
CA PHE A 244 13.87 -13.60 17.92
C PHE A 244 13.13 -13.04 16.71
N LEU A 245 13.61 -11.92 16.20
CA LEU A 245 13.19 -11.28 14.96
C LEU A 245 14.37 -11.32 13.98
N THR A 246 14.19 -12.02 12.88
CA THR A 246 15.21 -12.15 11.83
C THR A 246 14.77 -11.40 10.60
N PRO A 247 15.47 -10.33 10.18
CA PRO A 247 15.16 -9.66 8.92
C PRO A 247 15.49 -10.57 7.75
N TYR A 248 14.72 -10.48 6.67
CA TYR A 248 15.02 -11.17 5.42
C TYR A 248 14.62 -10.32 4.21
N ILE A 249 15.23 -10.62 3.09
CA ILE A 249 14.79 -10.14 1.79
C ILE A 249 14.37 -11.29 0.89
N LEU A 250 13.38 -11.01 0.05
CA LEU A 250 13.08 -11.82 -1.12
C LEU A 250 13.54 -11.05 -2.36
N TYR A 251 14.26 -11.72 -3.22
CA TYR A 251 14.74 -11.16 -4.49
C TYR A 251 14.51 -12.15 -5.64
N TYR A 252 14.43 -11.65 -6.84
CA TYR A 252 14.36 -12.50 -8.03
C TYR A 252 15.77 -12.81 -8.50
N ASP A 253 16.07 -14.08 -8.78
CA ASP A 253 17.32 -14.48 -9.39
C ASP A 253 17.29 -14.32 -10.92
N ILE A 254 18.38 -14.75 -11.58
CA ILE A 254 18.53 -14.64 -13.03
C ILE A 254 17.47 -15.44 -13.82
N ASP A 255 16.92 -16.48 -13.20
CA ASP A 255 15.89 -17.35 -13.78
C ASP A 255 14.46 -16.93 -13.37
N ASN A 256 14.30 -15.73 -12.80
CA ASN A 256 13.04 -15.19 -12.27
C ASN A 256 12.46 -15.99 -11.10
N GLN A 257 13.30 -16.77 -10.40
CA GLN A 257 12.85 -17.50 -9.23
C GLN A 257 13.02 -16.65 -7.98
N SER A 258 12.05 -16.76 -7.07
CA SER A 258 12.13 -16.12 -5.77
C SER A 258 13.18 -16.80 -4.90
N GLN A 259 14.12 -16.03 -4.40
CA GLN A 259 15.17 -16.44 -3.48
C GLN A 259 15.06 -15.66 -2.18
N VAL A 260 15.53 -16.26 -1.08
CA VAL A 260 15.53 -15.63 0.24
C VAL A 260 16.94 -15.49 0.78
N ILE A 261 17.22 -14.35 1.42
CA ILE A 261 18.43 -14.17 2.23
C ILE A 261 18.00 -13.66 3.61
N TYR A 262 18.42 -14.36 4.65
CA TYR A 262 18.17 -13.99 6.04
C TYR A 262 19.35 -13.20 6.60
N GLY A 263 19.03 -12.26 7.49
CA GLY A 263 19.99 -11.63 8.38
C GLY A 263 20.20 -12.44 9.66
N GLU A 264 20.92 -11.86 10.61
CA GLU A 264 21.14 -12.46 11.91
C GLU A 264 19.89 -12.31 12.81
N PRO A 265 19.49 -13.36 13.54
CA PRO A 265 18.40 -13.29 14.50
C PRO A 265 18.68 -12.26 15.60
N GLN A 266 17.75 -11.36 15.84
CA GLN A 266 17.84 -10.34 16.88
C GLN A 266 16.89 -10.73 18.03
N LYS A 267 17.45 -10.89 19.24
CA LYS A 267 16.65 -11.15 20.43
C LYS A 267 15.84 -9.90 20.77
N LEU A 268 14.52 -10.08 20.87
CA LEU A 268 13.59 -9.04 21.27
C LEU A 268 13.50 -8.93 22.78
N GLU A 269 13.16 -7.74 23.25
CA GLU A 269 12.91 -7.38 24.64
C GLU A 269 11.57 -6.63 24.74
N LYS A 270 11.03 -6.51 25.97
CA LYS A 270 9.84 -5.69 26.20
C LYS A 270 10.07 -4.22 25.91
N GLN A 271 11.29 -3.75 26.13
CA GLN A 271 11.68 -2.41 25.75
C GLN A 271 11.96 -2.35 24.25
N ILE A 272 11.63 -1.21 23.66
CA ILE A 272 11.92 -0.97 22.24
C ILE A 272 13.41 -1.01 22.01
N LYS A 273 13.86 -1.88 21.12
CA LYS A 273 15.24 -2.02 20.71
C LYS A 273 15.38 -1.69 19.23
N GLU A 274 16.41 -0.93 18.92
CA GLU A 274 16.82 -0.65 17.55
C GLU A 274 17.94 -1.59 17.13
N PHE A 275 17.84 -2.15 15.94
CA PHE A 275 18.89 -2.92 15.31
C PHE A 275 19.03 -2.57 13.83
N ASN A 276 20.24 -2.75 13.33
CA ASN A 276 20.62 -2.40 11.98
C ASN A 276 21.06 -3.66 11.23
N TRP A 277 20.59 -3.79 10.00
CA TRP A 277 20.96 -4.88 9.12
C TRP A 277 21.43 -4.35 7.77
N LYS A 278 22.67 -4.64 7.41
CA LYS A 278 23.18 -4.33 6.09
C LYS A 278 22.65 -5.34 5.09
N VAL A 279 21.94 -4.85 4.08
CA VAL A 279 21.35 -5.67 3.02
C VAL A 279 22.46 -6.37 2.24
N PRO A 280 22.41 -7.71 2.14
CA PRO A 280 23.39 -8.49 1.43
C PRO A 280 23.43 -8.20 -0.07
N ASP A 281 24.54 -8.60 -0.70
CA ASP A 281 24.73 -8.48 -2.14
C ASP A 281 23.82 -9.49 -2.88
N THR A 282 22.89 -8.98 -3.68
CA THR A 282 22.03 -9.75 -4.57
C THR A 282 22.58 -9.86 -6.00
N LYS A 283 23.81 -9.38 -6.23
CA LYS A 283 24.47 -9.34 -7.55
C LYS A 283 23.66 -8.58 -8.60
N GLY A 284 23.07 -7.45 -8.20
CA GLY A 284 22.22 -6.62 -9.07
C GLY A 284 20.81 -7.17 -9.28
N MET A 285 20.44 -8.25 -8.63
CA MET A 285 19.10 -8.80 -8.73
C MET A 285 18.12 -8.02 -7.86
N PRO A 286 16.89 -7.76 -8.34
CA PRO A 286 15.95 -6.85 -7.66
C PRO A 286 15.35 -7.46 -6.41
N ILE A 287 15.43 -6.73 -5.32
CA ILE A 287 14.79 -7.06 -4.05
C ILE A 287 13.33 -6.64 -4.14
N TYR A 288 12.41 -7.59 -4.03
CA TYR A 288 10.98 -7.31 -4.18
C TYR A 288 10.19 -7.33 -2.87
N LYS A 289 10.76 -7.90 -1.78
CA LYS A 289 10.19 -7.82 -0.44
C LYS A 289 11.26 -7.65 0.61
N LEU A 290 10.94 -6.89 1.65
CA LEU A 290 11.61 -6.88 2.95
C LEU A 290 10.66 -7.51 3.96
N GLY A 291 11.15 -8.42 4.78
CA GLY A 291 10.33 -9.08 5.78
C GLY A 291 11.06 -9.41 7.06
N TYR A 292 10.28 -9.95 7.99
CA TYR A 292 10.75 -10.39 9.29
C TYR A 292 10.20 -11.77 9.62
N GLN A 293 11.10 -12.66 10.02
CA GLN A 293 10.76 -13.95 10.56
C GLN A 293 10.80 -13.90 12.08
N ILE A 294 9.75 -14.37 12.71
CA ILE A 294 9.65 -14.53 14.15
C ILE A 294 9.91 -15.98 14.49
N SER A 295 10.82 -16.23 15.42
CA SER A 295 11.19 -17.57 15.90
C SER A 295 11.34 -17.62 17.42
N SER A 296 11.14 -18.79 17.98
CA SER A 296 11.38 -19.08 19.40
C SER A 296 11.60 -20.59 19.58
N VAL A 297 12.52 -20.98 20.44
CA VAL A 297 12.75 -22.41 20.76
C VAL A 297 11.61 -22.96 21.59
N LYS A 298 11.10 -22.20 22.55
CA LYS A 298 9.94 -22.57 23.36
C LYS A 298 8.66 -22.07 22.68
N ARG A 299 7.57 -22.80 22.85
CA ARG A 299 6.28 -22.37 22.33
C ARG A 299 5.96 -20.94 22.78
N PHE A 300 5.76 -20.07 21.81
CA PHE A 300 5.37 -18.68 22.01
C PHE A 300 4.02 -18.44 21.31
N ALA A 301 3.08 -17.83 22.05
CA ALA A 301 1.85 -17.23 21.54
C ALA A 301 1.76 -15.85 22.17
N GLY A 302 1.69 -14.82 21.34
CA GLY A 302 1.74 -13.42 21.80
C GLY A 302 2.07 -12.46 20.68
N ASN A 303 2.42 -11.24 21.04
CA ASN A 303 2.58 -10.14 20.11
C ASN A 303 4.05 -9.71 20.00
N VAL A 304 4.49 -9.55 18.76
CA VAL A 304 5.69 -8.82 18.39
C VAL A 304 5.27 -7.48 17.80
N MET A 305 5.88 -6.40 18.24
CA MET A 305 5.63 -5.05 17.78
C MET A 305 6.80 -4.52 16.96
N ILE A 306 6.52 -4.02 15.75
CA ILE A 306 7.47 -3.24 14.96
C ILE A 306 7.03 -1.78 15.02
N HIS A 307 7.85 -0.92 15.62
CA HIS A 307 7.54 0.50 15.83
C HIS A 307 7.94 1.37 14.65
N SER A 308 9.07 1.06 14.01
CA SER A 308 9.46 1.70 12.77
C SER A 308 10.39 0.83 11.94
N VAL A 309 10.36 1.05 10.63
CA VAL A 309 11.32 0.49 9.68
C VAL A 309 11.74 1.58 8.72
N ASN A 310 13.04 1.73 8.54
CA ASN A 310 13.60 2.63 7.56
C ASN A 310 14.86 2.02 6.96
N TRP A 311 15.35 2.57 5.86
CA TRP A 311 16.66 2.25 5.33
C TRP A 311 17.30 3.45 4.67
N ASP A 312 18.61 3.50 4.72
CA ASP A 312 19.43 4.52 4.11
C ASP A 312 20.78 3.96 3.61
N GLY A 313 21.58 4.83 3.08
CA GLY A 313 22.89 4.50 2.52
C GLY A 313 22.86 4.36 0.99
N ALA A 314 24.03 4.53 0.41
CA ALA A 314 24.19 4.38 -1.02
C ALA A 314 24.11 2.91 -1.42
N PRO A 315 23.35 2.55 -2.47
CA PRO A 315 23.38 1.20 -3.02
C PRO A 315 24.78 0.90 -3.60
N SER A 316 25.24 -0.33 -3.42
CA SER A 316 26.56 -0.76 -3.96
C SER A 316 26.53 -1.16 -5.42
N GLU A 317 25.34 -1.29 -5.99
CA GLU A 317 25.15 -1.89 -7.29
C GLU A 317 24.54 -0.94 -8.29
N PHE A 318 25.11 -0.98 -9.46
CA PHE A 318 24.62 -0.26 -10.63
C PHE A 318 24.18 -1.28 -11.68
N ALA A 319 23.13 -0.98 -12.39
CA ALA A 319 22.84 -1.70 -13.61
C ALA A 319 23.98 -1.49 -14.60
N GLN A 320 24.83 -2.49 -14.77
CA GLN A 320 25.84 -2.44 -15.80
C GLN A 320 25.21 -2.72 -17.15
N ARG A 321 25.64 -1.98 -18.17
CA ARG A 321 25.23 -2.23 -19.55
C ARG A 321 25.60 -3.67 -19.94
N GLY A 322 24.61 -4.48 -20.26
CA GLY A 322 24.78 -5.90 -20.61
C GLY A 322 24.43 -6.89 -19.50
N MET A 323 24.47 -6.53 -18.21
CA MET A 323 24.01 -7.42 -17.14
C MET A 323 22.50 -7.68 -17.23
N LEU A 324 21.75 -6.69 -17.66
CA LEU A 324 20.29 -6.77 -17.79
C LEU A 324 19.83 -7.45 -19.07
N MET A 325 20.71 -7.60 -20.06
CA MET A 325 20.32 -8.17 -21.35
C MET A 325 19.95 -9.65 -21.25
N ASN A 326 20.44 -10.36 -20.25
CA ASN A 326 20.15 -11.78 -20.00
C ASN A 326 19.38 -12.00 -18.69
N SER A 327 18.90 -10.91 -18.06
CA SER A 327 18.14 -11.00 -16.84
C SER A 327 16.64 -10.95 -17.12
N ILE A 328 15.89 -11.18 -16.10
CA ILE A 328 14.45 -10.96 -15.97
C ILE A 328 13.93 -9.68 -16.69
N TRP A 329 14.74 -8.64 -16.76
CA TRP A 329 14.43 -7.36 -17.38
C TRP A 329 14.15 -7.44 -18.88
N ASN A 330 14.73 -8.43 -19.57
CA ASN A 330 14.54 -8.62 -21.00
C ASN A 330 13.29 -9.43 -21.35
N THR A 331 12.80 -10.22 -20.41
CA THR A 331 11.72 -11.18 -20.68
C THR A 331 10.36 -10.65 -20.29
N ASN A 332 10.31 -9.56 -19.51
CA ASN A 332 9.07 -8.97 -19.04
C ASN A 332 9.01 -7.48 -19.34
N PRO A 333 8.09 -6.99 -20.20
CA PRO A 333 7.98 -5.58 -20.56
C PRO A 333 7.65 -4.65 -19.39
N LEU A 334 7.17 -5.19 -18.26
CA LEU A 334 6.95 -4.42 -17.02
C LEU A 334 8.26 -3.96 -16.38
N TRP A 335 9.38 -4.56 -16.74
CA TRP A 335 10.69 -4.28 -16.20
C TRP A 335 11.47 -3.24 -17.01
N LEU A 336 10.85 -2.48 -17.85
CA LEU A 336 11.43 -1.28 -18.44
C LEU A 336 11.66 -0.24 -17.32
N ALA A 337 12.38 -0.67 -16.30
CA ALA A 337 12.71 0.15 -15.18
C ALA A 337 13.77 1.15 -15.57
N GLY A 338 13.46 2.39 -15.41
CA GLY A 338 14.49 3.38 -15.22
C GLY A 338 15.22 3.06 -13.93
N PHE A 339 16.47 2.66 -13.99
CA PHE A 339 17.31 2.68 -12.81
C PHE A 339 17.47 4.13 -12.41
N ALA A 340 17.05 4.48 -11.21
CA ALA A 340 17.52 5.70 -10.60
C ALA A 340 19.04 5.53 -10.45
N SER A 341 19.82 6.18 -11.29
CA SER A 341 21.22 6.37 -10.99
C SER A 341 21.25 7.20 -9.73
N SER A 342 21.65 6.60 -8.61
CA SER A 342 22.07 7.38 -7.45
C SER A 342 23.33 8.14 -7.86
N ALA A 343 23.19 9.41 -8.16
CA ALA A 343 24.32 10.31 -8.17
C ALA A 343 24.70 10.64 -6.73
#